data_694fa1d7791bdfb5b8de2ed14ce6898b
#
_entry.id   694fa1d7791bdfb5b8de2ed14ce6898b
#
_cell.length_a   1.000
_cell.length_b   1.000
_cell.length_c   1.000
_cell.angle_alpha   90.00
_cell.angle_beta   90.00
_cell.angle_gamma   90.00
#
_symmetry.space_group_name_H-M   'P 1'
#
loop_
_entity.id
_entity.type
_entity.pdbx_description
1 polymer ?
#
loop_
_entity_poly.entity_id
_entity_poly.type
_entity_poly.pdbx_seq_one_letter_code
_entity_poly.pdbx_strand_id
1 'polypeptide(L)'
;MLRWIDTHNHLFVLSEEQQKKEVWEARRLGVVSSLVCAGGVDNLEDARRCAYEQDQAYACGIHPLYIRSSWKEDLTALEAFLEEHQDDPRLAAVGECGLDFSAACSVPHDVQEEVFSAQLKFARKYGLPLSLHGREAIDIVLKYIRRLPPQLGIIHAFNGSMAQAQAFLQNGFKLGYGGAMTYDGSKRIRKILSELPDDAWVLETDCPDMPPSWVREQNQENPESALADTARYGALAAELRNTPVKKISEQSIQNTLKAIPKFRVLISASRDEKSPFVS
;
A
#
# COMPACT_ATOMS: atom_id res chain seq x y z
N MET A 1 3.06 20.67 -12.23
CA MET A 1 2.88 20.37 -10.79
C MET A 1 3.32 18.93 -10.57
N LEU A 2 4.02 18.62 -9.47
CA LEU A 2 4.35 17.23 -9.10
C LEU A 2 3.07 16.51 -8.68
N ARG A 3 2.97 15.21 -8.97
CA ARG A 3 1.82 14.37 -8.62
C ARG A 3 2.30 13.08 -7.98
N TRP A 4 1.60 12.62 -6.96
CA TRP A 4 1.93 11.44 -6.19
C TRP A 4 0.70 10.58 -5.96
N ILE A 5 0.87 9.28 -5.80
CA ILE A 5 -0.13 8.35 -5.29
C ILE A 5 0.50 7.64 -4.11
N ASP A 6 -0.20 7.62 -2.99
CA ASP A 6 0.14 6.77 -1.86
C ASP A 6 -0.43 5.37 -2.10
N THR A 7 0.42 4.38 -2.18
CA THR A 7 -0.01 3.03 -2.56
C THR A 7 -0.37 2.13 -1.39
N HIS A 8 -0.27 2.62 -0.15
CA HIS A 8 -0.66 1.87 1.04
C HIS A 8 -0.81 2.76 2.26
N ASN A 9 -2.00 2.79 2.85
CA ASN A 9 -2.29 3.44 4.12
C ASN A 9 -3.52 2.81 4.79
N HIS A 10 -3.70 3.15 6.06
CA HIS A 10 -4.84 2.76 6.90
C HIS A 10 -5.66 3.99 7.35
N LEU A 11 -5.87 4.94 6.46
CA LEU A 11 -6.54 6.22 6.75
C LEU A 11 -7.88 6.04 7.48
N PHE A 12 -8.59 4.93 7.25
CA PHE A 12 -9.88 4.61 7.86
C PHE A 12 -9.85 4.49 9.39
N VAL A 13 -8.67 4.27 10.01
CA VAL A 13 -8.56 4.18 11.48
C VAL A 13 -8.64 5.55 12.16
N LEU A 14 -8.42 6.63 11.41
CA LEU A 14 -8.52 8.00 11.90
C LEU A 14 -9.99 8.45 11.97
N SER A 15 -10.28 9.44 12.82
CA SER A 15 -11.60 10.08 12.81
C SER A 15 -11.88 10.77 11.45
N GLU A 16 -13.15 10.92 11.09
CA GLU A 16 -13.53 11.57 9.82
C GLU A 16 -12.92 12.97 9.64
N GLU A 17 -12.81 13.73 10.73
CA GLU A 17 -12.18 15.06 10.72
C GLU A 17 -10.69 14.96 10.40
N GLN A 18 -9.99 14.01 11.01
CA GLN A 18 -8.58 13.75 10.73
C GLN A 18 -8.38 13.25 9.30
N GLN A 19 -9.22 12.32 8.80
CA GLN A 19 -9.18 11.85 7.42
C GLN A 19 -9.30 13.02 6.42
N LYS A 20 -10.26 13.91 6.63
CA LYS A 20 -10.46 15.10 5.78
C LYS A 20 -9.24 16.03 5.80
N LYS A 21 -8.65 16.23 6.98
CA LYS A 21 -7.44 17.04 7.16
C LYS A 21 -6.24 16.39 6.43
N GLU A 22 -5.99 15.11 6.63
CA GLU A 22 -4.91 14.37 6.00
C GLU A 22 -4.98 14.45 4.46
N VAL A 23 -6.16 14.18 3.90
CA VAL A 23 -6.37 14.24 2.44
C VAL A 23 -6.23 15.67 1.91
N TRP A 24 -6.73 16.67 2.62
CA TRP A 24 -6.59 18.07 2.22
C TRP A 24 -5.11 18.51 2.20
N GLU A 25 -4.35 18.20 3.25
CA GLU A 25 -2.92 18.53 3.32
C GLU A 25 -2.12 17.80 2.23
N ALA A 26 -2.39 16.51 2.03
CA ALA A 26 -1.76 15.70 1.01
C ALA A 26 -2.03 16.22 -0.42
N ARG A 27 -3.27 16.61 -0.72
CA ARG A 27 -3.64 17.18 -2.02
C ARG A 27 -2.90 18.46 -2.33
N ARG A 28 -2.66 19.33 -1.34
CA ARG A 28 -1.87 20.57 -1.50
C ARG A 28 -0.43 20.30 -1.92
N LEU A 29 0.13 19.13 -1.56
CA LEU A 29 1.47 18.69 -1.94
C LEU A 29 1.48 17.81 -3.19
N GLY A 30 0.32 17.64 -3.85
CA GLY A 30 0.21 16.90 -5.10
C GLY A 30 -0.06 15.41 -4.93
N VAL A 31 -0.43 14.91 -3.76
CA VAL A 31 -0.95 13.55 -3.58
C VAL A 31 -2.37 13.52 -4.15
N VAL A 32 -2.55 12.89 -5.29
CA VAL A 32 -3.79 12.94 -6.06
C VAL A 32 -4.75 11.81 -5.74
N SER A 33 -4.28 10.73 -5.16
CA SER A 33 -5.08 9.60 -4.69
C SER A 33 -4.26 8.72 -3.76
N SER A 34 -4.93 7.80 -3.04
CA SER A 34 -4.27 6.79 -2.20
C SER A 34 -5.02 5.47 -2.18
N LEU A 35 -4.37 4.40 -1.71
CA LEU A 35 -4.97 3.08 -1.46
C LEU A 35 -5.20 2.90 0.05
N VAL A 36 -6.45 2.91 0.45
CA VAL A 36 -6.87 2.63 1.84
C VAL A 36 -7.00 1.12 2.01
N CYS A 37 -6.12 0.50 2.79
CA CYS A 37 -6.07 -0.94 2.98
C CYS A 37 -6.77 -1.36 4.25
N ALA A 38 -7.80 -2.22 4.15
CA ALA A 38 -8.40 -2.86 5.32
C ALA A 38 -7.42 -3.86 5.98
N GLY A 39 -7.49 -4.01 7.29
CA GLY A 39 -6.68 -4.98 8.04
C GLY A 39 -7.38 -6.31 8.29
N GLY A 40 -8.72 -6.33 8.28
CA GLY A 40 -9.52 -7.53 8.55
C GLY A 40 -10.99 -7.35 8.23
N VAL A 41 -11.78 -8.41 8.42
CA VAL A 41 -13.20 -8.42 8.05
C VAL A 41 -14.05 -7.39 8.79
N ASP A 42 -13.66 -7.01 10.00
CA ASP A 42 -14.41 -6.06 10.81
C ASP A 42 -14.29 -4.61 10.28
N ASN A 43 -13.34 -4.34 9.39
CA ASN A 43 -13.10 -3.00 8.85
C ASN A 43 -13.11 -2.90 7.31
N LEU A 44 -13.64 -3.92 6.63
CA LEU A 44 -13.81 -3.86 5.16
C LEU A 44 -14.70 -2.69 4.75
N GLU A 45 -15.85 -2.52 5.40
CA GLU A 45 -16.78 -1.44 5.10
C GLU A 45 -16.25 -0.07 5.56
N ASP A 46 -15.45 -0.01 6.64
CA ASP A 46 -14.83 1.24 7.07
C ASP A 46 -13.80 1.73 6.05
N ALA A 47 -12.97 0.84 5.52
CA ALA A 47 -12.01 1.19 4.46
C ALA A 47 -12.75 1.63 3.18
N ARG A 48 -13.82 0.93 2.78
CA ARG A 48 -14.66 1.30 1.64
C ARG A 48 -15.30 2.66 1.85
N ARG A 49 -15.95 2.90 3.00
CA ARG A 49 -16.59 4.17 3.35
C ARG A 49 -15.58 5.32 3.31
N CYS A 50 -14.42 5.16 3.96
CA CYS A 50 -13.34 6.14 3.93
C CYS A 50 -12.92 6.46 2.49
N ALA A 51 -12.77 5.44 1.63
CA ALA A 51 -12.39 5.64 0.24
C ALA A 51 -13.43 6.45 -0.55
N TYR A 52 -14.72 6.24 -0.30
CA TYR A 52 -15.80 7.02 -0.92
C TYR A 52 -15.85 8.45 -0.41
N GLU A 53 -15.80 8.65 0.91
CA GLU A 53 -15.90 9.99 1.53
C GLU A 53 -14.69 10.86 1.23
N GLN A 54 -13.51 10.27 1.10
CA GLN A 54 -12.25 10.97 0.88
C GLN A 54 -11.77 10.94 -0.58
N ASP A 55 -12.56 10.37 -1.50
CA ASP A 55 -12.21 10.21 -2.92
C ASP A 55 -10.89 9.45 -3.14
N GLN A 56 -10.79 8.27 -2.53
CA GLN A 56 -9.63 7.37 -2.59
C GLN A 56 -9.99 6.01 -3.23
N ALA A 57 -9.00 5.14 -3.46
CA ALA A 57 -9.18 3.73 -3.72
C ALA A 57 -9.14 2.93 -2.40
N TYR A 58 -9.68 1.70 -2.41
CA TYR A 58 -9.55 0.80 -1.27
C TYR A 58 -9.13 -0.61 -1.67
N ALA A 59 -8.57 -1.33 -0.70
CA ALA A 59 -8.24 -2.74 -0.78
C ALA A 59 -8.86 -3.50 0.40
N CYS A 60 -9.27 -4.74 0.15
CA CYS A 60 -9.91 -5.62 1.13
C CYS A 60 -9.09 -6.88 1.33
N GLY A 61 -8.74 -7.17 2.59
CA GLY A 61 -7.96 -8.34 2.94
C GLY A 61 -7.99 -8.65 4.43
N ILE A 62 -7.27 -9.70 4.80
CA ILE A 62 -7.02 -10.11 6.19
C ILE A 62 -5.51 -10.12 6.39
N HIS A 63 -5.02 -9.11 7.08
CA HIS A 63 -3.63 -8.97 7.49
C HIS A 63 -3.27 -10.03 8.55
N PRO A 64 -2.05 -10.57 8.58
CA PRO A 64 -1.65 -11.62 9.52
C PRO A 64 -1.96 -11.32 10.99
N LEU A 65 -1.79 -10.07 11.43
CA LEU A 65 -2.07 -9.66 12.81
C LEU A 65 -3.56 -9.63 13.17
N TYR A 66 -4.45 -9.64 12.19
CA TYR A 66 -5.91 -9.62 12.37
C TYR A 66 -6.57 -10.98 12.12
N ILE A 67 -5.79 -12.04 11.90
CA ILE A 67 -6.30 -13.40 11.78
C ILE A 67 -6.83 -13.87 13.14
N ARG A 68 -8.11 -14.22 13.19
CA ARG A 68 -8.82 -14.68 14.39
C ARG A 68 -8.97 -16.19 14.41
N SER A 69 -9.43 -16.75 15.52
CA SER A 69 -9.79 -18.19 15.59
C SER A 69 -10.89 -18.58 14.60
N SER A 70 -11.74 -17.63 14.21
CA SER A 70 -12.81 -17.74 13.19
C SER A 70 -12.33 -17.48 11.76
N TRP A 71 -11.05 -17.66 11.46
CA TRP A 71 -10.48 -17.28 10.17
C TRP A 71 -11.13 -17.94 8.94
N LYS A 72 -11.77 -19.11 9.09
CA LYS A 72 -12.48 -19.77 7.99
C LYS A 72 -13.77 -19.04 7.64
N GLU A 73 -14.51 -18.64 8.66
CA GLU A 73 -15.70 -17.80 8.54
C GLU A 73 -15.31 -16.41 8.02
N ASP A 74 -14.18 -15.88 8.48
CA ASP A 74 -13.64 -14.58 8.03
C ASP A 74 -13.26 -14.62 6.55
N LEU A 75 -12.66 -15.70 6.07
CA LEU A 75 -12.40 -15.89 4.63
C LEU A 75 -13.70 -15.97 3.82
N THR A 76 -14.73 -16.62 4.34
CA THR A 76 -16.04 -16.67 3.67
C THR A 76 -16.66 -15.27 3.60
N ALA A 77 -16.58 -14.50 4.68
CA ALA A 77 -17.06 -13.11 4.71
C ALA A 77 -16.29 -12.19 3.77
N LEU A 78 -14.96 -12.33 3.71
CA LEU A 78 -14.14 -11.58 2.76
C LEU A 78 -14.50 -11.93 1.31
N GLU A 79 -14.66 -13.21 0.99
CA GLU A 79 -15.03 -13.63 -0.37
C GLU A 79 -16.39 -13.08 -0.77
N ALA A 80 -17.40 -13.15 0.12
CA ALA A 80 -18.71 -12.56 -0.11
C ALA A 80 -18.66 -11.06 -0.34
N PHE A 81 -17.85 -10.33 0.44
CA PHE A 81 -17.64 -8.89 0.26
C PHE A 81 -17.00 -8.57 -1.10
N LEU A 82 -15.98 -9.32 -1.51
CA LEU A 82 -15.34 -9.14 -2.81
C LEU A 82 -16.29 -9.44 -3.98
N GLU A 83 -17.15 -10.45 -3.85
CA GLU A 83 -18.16 -10.81 -4.85
C GLU A 83 -19.22 -9.71 -4.98
N GLU A 84 -19.72 -9.18 -3.86
CA GLU A 84 -20.68 -8.08 -3.84
C GLU A 84 -20.14 -6.80 -4.48
N HIS A 85 -18.84 -6.52 -4.27
CA HIS A 85 -18.21 -5.27 -4.71
C HIS A 85 -17.27 -5.42 -5.92
N GLN A 86 -17.28 -6.55 -6.64
CA GLN A 86 -16.36 -6.80 -7.75
C GLN A 86 -16.40 -5.72 -8.85
N ASP A 87 -17.56 -5.10 -9.06
CA ASP A 87 -17.77 -4.04 -10.03
C ASP A 87 -17.57 -2.62 -9.45
N ASP A 88 -17.24 -2.50 -8.16
CA ASP A 88 -16.99 -1.22 -7.52
C ASP A 88 -15.74 -0.55 -8.16
N PRO A 89 -15.87 0.68 -8.71
CA PRO A 89 -14.76 1.37 -9.36
C PRO A 89 -13.62 1.72 -8.39
N ARG A 90 -13.86 1.73 -7.08
CA ARG A 90 -12.86 2.05 -6.05
C ARG A 90 -12.20 0.83 -5.42
N LEU A 91 -12.77 -0.38 -5.57
CA LEU A 91 -12.10 -1.60 -5.14
C LEU A 91 -10.92 -1.90 -6.06
N ALA A 92 -9.72 -1.68 -5.58
CA ALA A 92 -8.51 -1.64 -6.39
C ALA A 92 -7.56 -2.81 -6.19
N ALA A 93 -7.62 -3.51 -5.04
CA ALA A 93 -6.75 -4.64 -4.73
C ALA A 93 -7.36 -5.59 -3.69
N VAL A 94 -6.85 -6.81 -3.62
CA VAL A 94 -6.97 -7.67 -2.43
C VAL A 94 -5.79 -7.37 -1.53
N GLY A 95 -6.08 -7.02 -0.29
CA GLY A 95 -5.07 -6.65 0.72
C GLY A 95 -5.65 -5.66 1.76
N GLU A 96 -4.93 -5.42 2.83
CA GLU A 96 -3.61 -5.94 3.08
C GLU A 96 -3.68 -7.42 3.41
N CYS A 97 -2.82 -8.23 2.82
CA CYS A 97 -2.72 -9.66 3.08
C CYS A 97 -1.26 -10.10 2.98
N GLY A 98 -0.92 -11.23 3.58
CA GLY A 98 0.46 -11.69 3.54
C GLY A 98 0.85 -12.54 4.73
N LEU A 99 2.14 -12.45 5.12
CA LEU A 99 2.71 -13.22 6.21
C LEU A 99 3.56 -12.34 7.14
N ASP A 100 3.41 -12.54 8.44
CA ASP A 100 4.24 -11.93 9.47
C ASP A 100 4.74 -13.02 10.44
N PHE A 101 6.02 -13.38 10.31
CA PHE A 101 6.65 -14.38 11.17
C PHE A 101 7.47 -13.74 12.30
N SER A 102 7.31 -12.44 12.50
CA SER A 102 7.94 -11.74 13.61
C SER A 102 7.28 -12.06 14.95
N ALA A 103 7.98 -11.78 16.02
CA ALA A 103 7.46 -11.96 17.39
C ALA A 103 6.22 -11.09 17.70
N ALA A 104 5.87 -10.13 16.85
CA ALA A 104 4.67 -9.31 17.00
C ALA A 104 3.39 -10.07 16.64
N CYS A 105 3.48 -11.14 15.82
CA CYS A 105 2.35 -11.95 15.40
C CYS A 105 2.33 -13.29 16.14
N SER A 106 1.28 -13.55 16.89
CA SER A 106 1.09 -14.81 17.64
C SER A 106 0.32 -15.89 16.86
N VAL A 107 -0.15 -15.57 15.64
CA VAL A 107 -0.90 -16.51 14.79
C VAL A 107 0.06 -17.58 14.25
N PRO A 108 -0.27 -18.89 14.35
CA PRO A 108 0.56 -19.96 13.82
C PRO A 108 0.87 -19.77 12.33
N HIS A 109 2.09 -20.09 11.91
CA HIS A 109 2.54 -19.87 10.54
C HIS A 109 1.73 -20.63 9.50
N ASP A 110 1.32 -21.85 9.80
CA ASP A 110 0.46 -22.66 8.93
C ASP A 110 -0.91 -22.02 8.70
N VAL A 111 -1.51 -21.45 9.75
CA VAL A 111 -2.76 -20.71 9.65
C VAL A 111 -2.59 -19.46 8.79
N GLN A 112 -1.50 -18.70 9.01
CA GLN A 112 -1.20 -17.54 8.17
C GLN A 112 -1.03 -17.95 6.69
N GLU A 113 -0.31 -19.05 6.41
CA GLU A 113 -0.10 -19.57 5.06
C GLU A 113 -1.42 -20.00 4.40
N GLU A 114 -2.35 -20.62 5.15
CA GLU A 114 -3.67 -21.00 4.64
C GLU A 114 -4.52 -19.76 4.28
N VAL A 115 -4.59 -18.77 5.18
CA VAL A 115 -5.34 -17.51 4.98
C VAL A 115 -4.75 -16.74 3.80
N PHE A 116 -3.42 -16.63 3.71
CA PHE A 116 -2.74 -15.97 2.60
C PHE A 116 -3.01 -16.68 1.26
N SER A 117 -2.90 -18.01 1.24
CA SER A 117 -3.17 -18.82 0.04
C SER A 117 -4.60 -18.64 -0.48
N ALA A 118 -5.58 -18.53 0.42
CA ALA A 118 -6.98 -18.26 0.05
C ALA A 118 -7.12 -16.87 -0.62
N GLN A 119 -6.51 -15.85 -0.04
CA GLN A 119 -6.58 -14.48 -0.57
C GLN A 119 -5.89 -14.33 -1.94
N LEU A 120 -4.80 -15.06 -2.19
CA LEU A 120 -4.20 -15.14 -3.52
C LEU A 120 -5.17 -15.71 -4.57
N LYS A 121 -5.98 -16.71 -4.18
CA LYS A 121 -7.02 -17.29 -5.06
C LYS A 121 -8.15 -16.29 -5.29
N PHE A 122 -8.57 -15.53 -4.27
CA PHE A 122 -9.57 -14.48 -4.42
C PHE A 122 -9.09 -13.38 -5.38
N ALA A 123 -7.87 -12.88 -5.20
CA ALA A 123 -7.28 -11.90 -6.11
C ALA A 123 -7.32 -12.38 -7.56
N ARG A 124 -6.99 -13.64 -7.80
CA ARG A 124 -7.08 -14.25 -9.13
C ARG A 124 -8.52 -14.41 -9.63
N LYS A 125 -9.45 -14.87 -8.77
CA LYS A 125 -10.87 -15.06 -9.12
C LYS A 125 -11.52 -13.76 -9.58
N TYR A 126 -11.22 -12.66 -8.89
CA TYR A 126 -11.81 -11.34 -9.16
C TYR A 126 -10.93 -10.43 -10.04
N GLY A 127 -9.78 -10.94 -10.52
CA GLY A 127 -8.88 -10.17 -11.39
C GLY A 127 -8.28 -8.93 -10.72
N LEU A 128 -8.11 -8.95 -9.40
CA LEU A 128 -7.60 -7.84 -8.61
C LEU A 128 -6.09 -7.98 -8.35
N PRO A 129 -5.33 -6.86 -8.37
CA PRO A 129 -3.96 -6.82 -7.85
C PRO A 129 -3.90 -7.16 -6.36
N LEU A 130 -2.67 -7.32 -5.85
CA LEU A 130 -2.40 -7.58 -4.44
C LEU A 130 -1.68 -6.42 -3.77
N SER A 131 -2.07 -6.08 -2.53
CA SER A 131 -1.26 -5.29 -1.59
C SER A 131 -0.75 -6.23 -0.50
N LEU A 132 0.57 -6.51 -0.52
CA LEU A 132 1.17 -7.59 0.25
C LEU A 132 1.97 -7.08 1.43
N HIS A 133 1.76 -7.73 2.59
CA HIS A 133 2.61 -7.67 3.77
C HIS A 133 3.63 -8.81 3.77
N GLY A 134 4.86 -8.50 4.18
CA GLY A 134 5.91 -9.52 4.28
C GLY A 134 6.95 -9.19 5.32
N ARG A 135 6.76 -9.63 6.57
CA ARG A 135 7.71 -9.38 7.65
C ARG A 135 8.30 -10.69 8.16
N GLU A 136 9.63 -10.81 8.09
CA GLU A 136 10.38 -12.03 8.41
C GLU A 136 9.91 -13.30 7.65
N ALA A 137 9.12 -13.11 6.58
CA ALA A 137 8.45 -14.15 5.80
C ALA A 137 8.59 -14.01 4.28
N ILE A 138 9.44 -13.09 3.80
CA ILE A 138 9.51 -12.70 2.37
C ILE A 138 9.73 -13.91 1.44
N ASP A 139 10.59 -14.87 1.82
CA ASP A 139 10.86 -16.05 0.98
C ASP A 139 9.64 -16.97 0.87
N ILE A 140 8.83 -17.05 1.93
CA ILE A 140 7.60 -17.83 1.94
C ILE A 140 6.52 -17.09 1.12
N VAL A 141 6.39 -15.78 1.25
CA VAL A 141 5.51 -14.96 0.36
C VAL A 141 5.87 -15.22 -1.10
N LEU A 142 7.15 -15.14 -1.48
CA LEU A 142 7.63 -15.43 -2.83
C LEU A 142 7.33 -16.88 -3.28
N LYS A 143 7.44 -17.86 -2.39
CA LYS A 143 7.06 -19.25 -2.68
C LYS A 143 5.59 -19.37 -3.10
N TYR A 144 4.69 -18.66 -2.41
CA TYR A 144 3.25 -18.69 -2.72
C TYR A 144 2.93 -17.94 -4.01
N ILE A 145 3.50 -16.75 -4.22
CA ILE A 145 3.30 -15.96 -5.44
C ILE A 145 3.69 -16.77 -6.70
N ARG A 146 4.84 -17.46 -6.65
CA ARG A 146 5.33 -18.29 -7.78
C ARG A 146 4.42 -19.46 -8.14
N ARG A 147 3.59 -19.92 -7.20
CA ARG A 147 2.65 -21.04 -7.42
C ARG A 147 1.36 -20.63 -8.12
N LEU A 148 1.02 -19.36 -8.10
CA LEU A 148 -0.23 -18.81 -8.62
C LEU A 148 0.00 -17.59 -9.54
N PRO A 149 0.95 -17.67 -10.51
CA PRO A 149 1.17 -16.58 -11.45
C PRO A 149 0.08 -16.53 -12.55
N PRO A 150 -0.02 -15.42 -13.31
CA PRO A 150 0.55 -14.10 -13.03
C PRO A 150 -0.39 -13.24 -12.20
N GLN A 151 0.17 -12.44 -11.31
CA GLN A 151 -0.59 -11.43 -10.57
C GLN A 151 0.18 -10.11 -10.58
N LEU A 152 -0.54 -9.00 -10.55
CA LEU A 152 0.02 -7.69 -10.33
C LEU A 152 -0.08 -7.35 -8.85
N GLY A 153 0.71 -6.41 -8.38
CA GLY A 153 0.60 -5.94 -7.02
C GLY A 153 1.82 -5.19 -6.51
N ILE A 154 1.78 -4.96 -5.23
CA ILE A 154 2.81 -4.26 -4.49
C ILE A 154 3.16 -5.11 -3.26
N ILE A 155 4.44 -5.30 -3.01
CA ILE A 155 4.92 -5.69 -1.69
C ILE A 155 5.20 -4.41 -0.90
N HIS A 156 4.33 -4.13 0.07
CA HIS A 156 4.37 -2.98 0.95
C HIS A 156 5.61 -3.03 1.86
N ALA A 157 6.12 -1.86 2.26
CA ALA A 157 7.24 -1.66 3.18
C ALA A 157 8.44 -2.58 2.90
N PHE A 158 8.84 -2.70 1.63
CA PHE A 158 9.83 -3.69 1.24
C PHE A 158 11.16 -3.51 1.99
N ASN A 159 11.55 -4.55 2.72
CA ASN A 159 12.77 -4.60 3.52
C ASN A 159 13.59 -5.89 3.25
N GLY A 160 13.53 -6.42 2.06
CA GLY A 160 14.27 -7.62 1.66
C GLY A 160 15.69 -7.36 1.16
N SER A 161 16.29 -8.38 0.56
CA SER A 161 17.55 -8.32 -0.18
C SER A 161 17.30 -7.93 -1.65
N MET A 162 18.36 -7.57 -2.37
CA MET A 162 18.30 -7.32 -3.82
C MET A 162 17.81 -8.56 -4.60
N ALA A 163 18.21 -9.78 -4.20
CA ALA A 163 17.73 -11.00 -4.83
C ALA A 163 16.22 -11.20 -4.64
N GLN A 164 15.69 -10.90 -3.45
CA GLN A 164 14.25 -10.93 -3.18
C GLN A 164 13.52 -9.83 -3.96
N ALA A 165 14.09 -8.62 -4.04
CA ALA A 165 13.56 -7.54 -4.87
C ALA A 165 13.40 -7.99 -6.34
N GLN A 166 14.46 -8.53 -6.93
CA GLN A 166 14.42 -9.04 -8.30
C GLN A 166 13.38 -10.16 -8.48
N ALA A 167 13.23 -11.03 -7.48
CA ALA A 167 12.23 -12.09 -7.51
C ALA A 167 10.78 -11.54 -7.51
N PHE A 168 10.47 -10.49 -6.74
CA PHE A 168 9.17 -9.82 -6.82
C PHE A 168 8.93 -9.19 -8.19
N LEU A 169 9.91 -8.48 -8.73
CA LEU A 169 9.81 -7.84 -10.05
C LEU A 169 9.56 -8.85 -11.16
N GLN A 170 10.24 -9.99 -11.15
CA GLN A 170 10.04 -11.09 -12.09
C GLN A 170 8.63 -11.69 -12.03
N ASN A 171 7.95 -11.56 -10.89
CA ASN A 171 6.58 -12.02 -10.70
C ASN A 171 5.53 -10.90 -10.86
N GLY A 172 5.91 -9.73 -11.40
CA GLY A 172 4.99 -8.64 -11.74
C GLY A 172 4.71 -7.63 -10.63
N PHE A 173 5.34 -7.77 -9.46
CA PHE A 173 5.14 -6.88 -8.32
C PHE A 173 6.02 -5.64 -8.38
N LYS A 174 5.56 -4.55 -7.77
CA LYS A 174 6.37 -3.37 -7.44
C LYS A 174 6.68 -3.35 -5.96
N LEU A 175 7.75 -2.64 -5.59
CA LEU A 175 8.25 -2.56 -4.23
C LEU A 175 7.83 -1.24 -3.61
N GLY A 176 7.13 -1.28 -2.47
CA GLY A 176 6.70 -0.12 -1.72
C GLY A 176 7.82 0.48 -0.88
N TYR A 177 7.98 1.79 -0.94
CA TYR A 177 8.96 2.56 -0.18
C TYR A 177 8.31 3.76 0.50
N GLY A 178 8.50 3.85 1.82
CA GLY A 178 7.91 4.87 2.67
C GLY A 178 8.82 5.26 3.83
N GLY A 179 8.25 5.44 5.03
CA GLY A 179 8.92 5.94 6.22
C GLY A 179 10.25 5.29 6.55
N ALA A 180 10.39 3.98 6.33
CA ALA A 180 11.61 3.24 6.62
C ALA A 180 12.85 3.76 5.87
N MET A 181 12.71 4.32 4.67
CA MET A 181 13.86 4.85 3.92
C MET A 181 14.38 6.20 4.44
N THR A 182 13.64 6.85 5.34
CA THR A 182 13.99 8.15 5.89
C THR A 182 15.10 8.08 6.94
N TYR A 183 15.29 6.90 7.54
CA TYR A 183 16.30 6.71 8.58
C TYR A 183 17.68 6.46 8.00
N ASP A 184 18.68 7.16 8.47
CA ASP A 184 20.08 7.00 8.01
C ASP A 184 20.64 5.60 8.27
N GLY A 185 20.15 4.93 9.31
CA GLY A 185 20.45 3.53 9.60
C GLY A 185 19.90 2.51 8.59
N SER A 186 18.92 2.89 7.76
CA SER A 186 18.28 2.02 6.76
C SER A 186 19.11 1.88 5.48
N LYS A 187 20.41 1.68 5.62
CA LYS A 187 21.38 1.66 4.50
C LYS A 187 21.00 0.66 3.41
N ARG A 188 20.50 -0.54 3.78
CA ARG A 188 20.10 -1.56 2.81
C ARG A 188 18.90 -1.12 1.98
N ILE A 189 17.84 -0.61 2.62
CA ILE A 189 16.62 -0.11 1.95
C ILE A 189 16.98 1.00 0.96
N ARG A 190 17.75 2.01 1.42
CA ARG A 190 18.20 3.15 0.63
C ARG A 190 19.05 2.71 -0.56
N LYS A 191 20.01 1.79 -0.34
CA LYS A 191 20.86 1.25 -1.39
C LYS A 191 20.03 0.52 -2.45
N ILE A 192 19.12 -0.39 -2.04
CA ILE A 192 18.29 -1.13 -2.99
C ILE A 192 17.46 -0.16 -3.81
N LEU A 193 16.75 0.82 -3.19
CA LEU A 193 15.99 1.81 -3.92
C LEU A 193 16.84 2.57 -4.96
N SER A 194 18.10 2.93 -4.63
CA SER A 194 18.98 3.65 -5.55
C SER A 194 19.40 2.81 -6.77
N GLU A 195 19.46 1.49 -6.64
CA GLU A 195 19.96 0.56 -7.65
C GLU A 195 18.84 -0.10 -8.48
N LEU A 196 17.58 0.00 -8.05
CA LEU A 196 16.43 -0.59 -8.74
C LEU A 196 16.19 0.05 -10.12
N PRO A 197 15.66 -0.72 -11.10
CA PRO A 197 15.12 -0.16 -12.34
C PRO A 197 14.07 0.95 -12.07
N ASP A 198 13.94 1.86 -13.03
CA ASP A 198 13.03 3.01 -12.93
C ASP A 198 11.56 2.58 -12.76
N ASP A 199 11.20 1.40 -13.23
CA ASP A 199 9.83 0.88 -13.20
C ASP A 199 9.57 -0.12 -12.05
N ALA A 200 10.45 -0.21 -11.05
CA ALA A 200 10.44 -1.26 -10.05
C ALA A 200 9.74 -0.90 -8.73
N TRP A 201 9.53 0.35 -8.43
CA TRP A 201 9.18 0.86 -7.11
C TRP A 201 7.98 1.81 -7.14
N VAL A 202 7.34 1.96 -5.99
CA VAL A 202 6.23 2.89 -5.72
C VAL A 202 6.44 3.56 -4.37
N LEU A 203 5.66 4.60 -4.08
CA LEU A 203 5.70 5.34 -2.81
C LEU A 203 4.45 5.06 -1.99
N GLU A 204 4.61 5.01 -0.69
CA GLU A 204 3.54 4.77 0.28
C GLU A 204 3.85 5.43 1.62
N THR A 205 2.86 5.53 2.52
CA THR A 205 3.08 6.05 3.86
C THR A 205 2.90 5.03 4.96
N ASP A 206 1.96 4.12 4.79
CA ASP A 206 1.42 3.27 5.85
C ASP A 206 0.70 4.08 6.94
N CYS A 207 0.25 5.29 6.59
CA CYS A 207 -0.40 6.23 7.52
C CYS A 207 -1.60 5.59 8.24
N PRO A 208 -1.67 5.76 9.58
CA PRO A 208 -0.83 6.55 10.49
C PRO A 208 0.43 5.83 11.00
N ASP A 209 0.65 4.59 10.61
CA ASP A 209 1.79 3.77 11.03
C ASP A 209 3.11 4.20 10.36
N MET A 210 4.22 3.56 10.74
CA MET A 210 5.55 3.76 10.15
C MET A 210 6.02 5.22 10.05
N PRO A 211 6.01 5.99 11.17
CA PRO A 211 6.39 7.39 11.16
C PRO A 211 7.81 7.60 10.60
N PRO A 212 8.01 8.64 9.76
CA PRO A 212 9.33 8.98 9.23
C PRO A 212 10.27 9.53 10.31
N SER A 213 11.58 9.56 10.02
CA SER A 213 12.61 10.02 10.95
C SER A 213 12.34 11.44 11.48
N TRP A 214 11.92 12.35 10.61
CA TRP A 214 11.62 13.73 10.99
C TRP A 214 10.44 13.92 11.93
N VAL A 215 9.54 12.95 12.04
CA VAL A 215 8.45 12.96 13.05
C VAL A 215 8.97 12.43 14.38
N ARG A 216 9.74 11.35 14.37
CA ARG A 216 10.35 10.79 15.58
C ARG A 216 11.35 11.72 16.25
N GLU A 217 12.08 12.50 15.47
CA GLU A 217 13.04 13.50 15.97
C GLU A 217 12.36 14.63 16.76
N GLN A 218 11.05 14.85 16.57
CA GLN A 218 10.27 15.83 17.32
C GLN A 218 9.88 15.35 18.73
N ASN A 219 10.29 14.15 19.15
CA ASN A 219 10.00 13.56 20.48
C ASN A 219 8.51 13.58 20.84
N GLN A 220 7.63 13.40 19.86
CA GLN A 220 6.19 13.25 20.09
C GLN A 220 5.91 11.95 20.85
N GLU A 221 4.93 11.96 21.75
CA GLU A 221 4.57 10.81 22.57
C GLU A 221 4.05 9.63 21.71
N ASN A 222 3.29 9.93 20.66
CA ASN A 222 2.79 8.97 19.66
C ASN A 222 3.09 9.52 18.27
N PRO A 223 4.27 9.23 17.70
CA PRO A 223 4.61 9.71 16.37
C PRO A 223 3.82 8.93 15.30
N GLU A 224 3.12 9.64 14.44
CA GLU A 224 2.36 9.08 13.32
C GLU A 224 2.92 9.57 11.99
N SER A 225 2.79 8.75 10.92
CA SER A 225 3.02 9.20 9.56
C SER A 225 1.78 9.92 9.03
N ALA A 226 1.99 10.81 8.06
CA ALA A 226 0.92 11.56 7.41
C ALA A 226 0.83 11.20 5.93
N LEU A 227 -0.38 11.20 5.38
CA LEU A 227 -0.59 10.96 3.94
C LEU A 227 0.23 11.94 3.07
N ALA A 228 0.44 13.15 3.56
CA ALA A 228 1.24 14.20 2.95
C ALA A 228 2.75 13.86 2.84
N ASP A 229 3.25 12.93 3.66
CA ASP A 229 4.65 12.49 3.63
C ASP A 229 5.02 11.80 2.31
N THR A 230 4.06 11.27 1.57
CA THR A 230 4.29 10.72 0.22
C THR A 230 5.08 11.68 -0.69
N ALA A 231 4.76 12.98 -0.64
CA ALA A 231 5.46 13.98 -1.43
C ALA A 231 6.92 14.18 -0.96
N ARG A 232 7.17 14.12 0.36
CA ARG A 232 8.51 14.20 0.95
C ARG A 232 9.32 12.93 0.63
N TYR A 233 8.67 11.77 0.65
CA TYR A 233 9.31 10.52 0.21
C TYR A 233 9.70 10.56 -1.26
N GLY A 234 8.88 11.19 -2.12
CA GLY A 234 9.24 11.44 -3.51
C GLY A 234 10.49 12.32 -3.67
N ALA A 235 10.66 13.37 -2.84
CA ALA A 235 11.84 14.18 -2.82
C ALA A 235 13.08 13.40 -2.34
N LEU A 236 12.97 12.62 -1.28
CA LEU A 236 14.05 11.76 -0.79
C LEU A 236 14.43 10.68 -1.81
N ALA A 237 13.45 10.06 -2.49
CA ALA A 237 13.72 9.11 -3.57
C ALA A 237 14.52 9.77 -4.72
N ALA A 238 14.24 11.04 -5.03
CA ALA A 238 14.98 11.83 -6.03
C ALA A 238 16.45 12.00 -5.63
N GLU A 239 16.71 12.30 -4.37
CA GLU A 239 18.08 12.41 -3.82
C GLU A 239 18.79 11.06 -3.87
N LEU A 240 18.17 10.00 -3.34
CA LEU A 240 18.77 8.65 -3.29
C LEU A 240 19.09 8.09 -4.67
N ARG A 241 18.25 8.38 -5.67
CA ARG A 241 18.40 7.91 -7.05
C ARG A 241 19.18 8.89 -7.94
N ASN A 242 19.64 10.01 -7.38
CA ASN A 242 20.29 11.09 -8.13
C ASN A 242 19.52 11.46 -9.43
N THR A 243 18.21 11.64 -9.29
CA THR A 243 17.28 11.83 -10.40
C THR A 243 16.39 13.05 -10.11
N PRO A 244 16.11 13.92 -11.10
CA PRO A 244 15.22 15.06 -10.88
C PRO A 244 13.85 14.65 -10.32
N VAL A 245 13.36 15.36 -9.31
CA VAL A 245 12.09 15.05 -8.62
C VAL A 245 10.89 14.96 -9.56
N LYS A 246 10.88 15.72 -10.63
CA LYS A 246 9.84 15.64 -11.67
C LYS A 246 9.82 14.26 -12.32
N LYS A 247 10.98 13.72 -12.67
CA LYS A 247 11.09 12.38 -13.26
C LYS A 247 10.68 11.30 -12.26
N ILE A 248 11.05 11.44 -10.98
CA ILE A 248 10.61 10.54 -9.91
C ILE A 248 9.07 10.56 -9.76
N SER A 249 8.46 11.74 -9.78
CA SER A 249 6.99 11.87 -9.73
C SER A 249 6.32 11.15 -10.91
N GLU A 250 6.82 11.35 -12.12
CA GLU A 250 6.30 10.68 -13.32
C GLU A 250 6.47 9.15 -13.26
N GLN A 251 7.63 8.67 -12.83
CA GLN A 251 7.91 7.24 -12.67
C GLN A 251 7.02 6.60 -11.60
N SER A 252 6.91 7.22 -10.41
CA SER A 252 6.08 6.74 -9.31
C SER A 252 4.63 6.55 -9.77
N ILE A 253 4.04 7.56 -10.44
CA ILE A 253 2.69 7.47 -11.00
C ILE A 253 2.58 6.32 -12.01
N GLN A 254 3.50 6.23 -12.99
CA GLN A 254 3.45 5.18 -14.00
C GLN A 254 3.58 3.79 -13.41
N ASN A 255 4.43 3.61 -12.41
CA ASN A 255 4.60 2.35 -11.72
C ASN A 255 3.35 1.95 -10.95
N THR A 256 2.74 2.89 -10.24
CA THR A 256 1.47 2.67 -9.54
C THR A 256 0.36 2.27 -10.50
N LEU A 257 0.23 2.95 -11.66
CA LEU A 257 -0.78 2.62 -12.67
C LEU A 257 -0.55 1.25 -13.35
N LYS A 258 0.68 0.73 -13.33
CA LYS A 258 0.99 -0.63 -13.79
C LYS A 258 0.66 -1.66 -12.72
N ALA A 259 0.98 -1.38 -11.44
CA ALA A 259 0.72 -2.29 -10.33
C ALA A 259 -0.77 -2.38 -9.96
N ILE A 260 -1.48 -1.24 -9.97
CA ILE A 260 -2.89 -1.13 -9.58
C ILE A 260 -3.64 -0.31 -10.66
N PRO A 261 -4.11 -0.96 -11.74
CA PRO A 261 -4.69 -0.27 -12.91
C PRO A 261 -5.93 0.57 -12.62
N LYS A 262 -6.71 0.27 -11.58
CA LYS A 262 -7.90 1.04 -11.16
C LYS A 262 -7.61 2.52 -10.92
N PHE A 263 -6.41 2.88 -10.48
CA PHE A 263 -6.02 4.29 -10.34
C PHE A 263 -6.11 5.10 -11.62
N ARG A 264 -6.07 4.48 -12.81
CA ARG A 264 -6.24 5.23 -14.09
C ARG A 264 -7.58 5.92 -14.16
N VAL A 265 -8.65 5.27 -13.71
CA VAL A 265 -10.01 5.82 -13.73
C VAL A 265 -10.12 6.92 -12.67
N LEU A 266 -9.67 6.65 -11.45
CA LEU A 266 -9.81 7.58 -10.32
C LEU A 266 -9.05 8.90 -10.54
N ILE A 267 -7.80 8.85 -11.02
CA ILE A 267 -7.02 10.07 -11.24
C ILE A 267 -7.39 10.82 -12.53
N SER A 268 -8.16 10.24 -13.44
CA SER A 268 -8.71 10.94 -14.61
C SER A 268 -9.97 11.70 -14.24
N ALA A 269 -10.85 11.15 -13.43
CA ALA A 269 -12.07 11.80 -12.95
C ALA A 269 -11.75 13.07 -12.13
N SER A 270 -10.71 13.02 -11.29
CA SER A 270 -10.26 14.19 -10.50
C SER A 270 -9.71 15.37 -11.32
N ARG A 271 -9.52 15.22 -12.64
CA ARG A 271 -9.10 16.31 -13.55
C ARG A 271 -10.26 17.17 -14.01
N ASP A 272 -11.47 16.66 -14.00
CA ASP A 272 -12.65 17.34 -14.54
C ASP A 272 -13.42 18.14 -13.47
N GLU A 273 -13.17 17.89 -12.20
CA GLU A 273 -13.71 18.72 -11.12
C GLU A 273 -12.86 19.99 -10.94
N LYS A 274 -13.29 21.06 -11.62
CA LYS A 274 -12.81 22.42 -11.33
C LYS A 274 -13.10 22.73 -9.87
N SER A 275 -12.06 23.17 -9.15
CA SER A 275 -12.11 23.65 -7.75
C SER A 275 -13.41 24.43 -7.48
N PRO A 276 -14.21 24.06 -6.46
CA PRO A 276 -15.39 24.82 -6.08
C PRO A 276 -15.06 26.11 -5.31
N PHE A 277 -13.79 26.53 -5.24
CA PHE A 277 -13.33 27.74 -4.56
C PHE A 277 -12.64 28.71 -5.51
N VAL A 278 -13.35 29.16 -6.55
CA VAL A 278 -13.08 30.43 -7.25
C VAL A 278 -14.40 31.12 -7.48
N SER A 279 -14.79 31.91 -6.55
CA SER A 279 -15.71 33.03 -6.72
C SER A 279 -15.28 34.15 -5.80
#